data_19576efe458bde2501d84939bb6e58b7
#
_entry.id   19576efe458bde2501d84939bb6e58b7
#
_cell.length_a   1.000
_cell.length_b   1.000
_cell.length_c   1.000
_cell.angle_alpha   90.00
_cell.angle_beta   90.00
_cell.angle_gamma   90.00
#
_symmetry.space_group_name_H-M   'P 1'
#
loop_
_entity.id
_entity.type
_entity.pdbx_description
1 polymer ?
#
loop_
_entity_poly.entity_id
_entity_poly.type
_entity_poly.pdbx_seq_one_letter_code
_entity_poly.pdbx_strand_id
1 'polypeptide(L)'
;TYSCVVDGNTVLPETQLTQNTDWNWSGMAKLPADCKGKRIFITAKALFNNGETAISRSSFVYQPEEIGKTPRLAWTRNVNANLYFSSPVVAGGKVYVASLDEDLKGEGAIFALDAKTGELQWRYPVRNSIKNTIAVDEGTVFAQDAEGYLYAINSQTGKLKWDKKMDVAGLPVLVDGLTAANGIVYAGSGKAFGAYNGKTGDAVWLNKGWPQGEATTSTPLLANGVVISGANWRGFYGNDAQTGELLWKLDKDGITDRGATPTYDGNLLYVTSRQSLFIIDCHSGEVIVRKELPFNVQVNSTPLVTDKLIVFGTQTDGLVALDRETFEVRWKARTSPALVYTAPYSRHPAATVETSPLLIGDTIYFGASDGIIYGIDKESGQTTWKHKTGAPLFSTLSTNGNMIFATDFGGNVYAFKCNE
;
A
#
# COMPACT_ATOMS: atom_id res chain seq x y z
N THR A 1 13.14 12.56 -23.64
CA THR A 1 13.69 13.81 -23.08
C THR A 1 12.60 14.64 -22.42
N TYR A 2 12.98 15.57 -21.56
CA TYR A 2 12.07 16.54 -20.96
C TYR A 2 12.77 17.89 -20.78
N SER A 3 11.96 18.96 -20.70
CA SER A 3 12.43 20.31 -20.42
C SER A 3 11.46 21.04 -19.50
N CYS A 4 11.94 22.06 -18.80
CA CYS A 4 11.14 22.87 -17.90
C CYS A 4 11.36 24.36 -18.14
N VAL A 5 10.27 25.11 -18.26
CA VAL A 5 10.26 26.56 -18.45
C VAL A 5 9.41 27.18 -17.33
N VAL A 6 9.94 28.21 -16.68
CA VAL A 6 9.24 28.97 -15.64
C VAL A 6 9.08 30.41 -16.13
N ASP A 7 7.86 30.84 -16.28
CA ASP A 7 7.50 32.21 -16.66
C ASP A 7 8.27 32.70 -17.93
N GLY A 8 8.36 31.79 -18.92
CA GLY A 8 9.06 32.05 -20.19
C GLY A 8 10.58 31.82 -20.16
N ASN A 9 11.19 31.60 -19.02
CA ASN A 9 12.63 31.32 -18.88
C ASN A 9 12.90 29.82 -18.77
N THR A 10 13.81 29.29 -19.58
CA THR A 10 14.23 27.89 -19.51
C THR A 10 15.05 27.66 -18.23
N VAL A 11 14.50 26.87 -17.31
CA VAL A 11 15.18 26.48 -16.06
C VAL A 11 15.80 25.11 -16.14
N LEU A 12 15.31 24.25 -17.04
CA LEU A 12 15.90 22.98 -17.41
C LEU A 12 15.85 22.85 -18.93
N PRO A 13 16.99 22.83 -19.63
CA PRO A 13 17.02 22.55 -21.06
C PRO A 13 16.58 21.12 -21.34
N GLU A 14 16.39 20.77 -22.60
CA GLU A 14 16.01 19.41 -22.98
C GLU A 14 17.03 18.38 -22.46
N THR A 15 16.57 17.56 -21.53
CA THR A 15 17.39 16.61 -20.77
C THR A 15 16.84 15.20 -20.96
N GLN A 16 17.70 14.20 -20.93
CA GLN A 16 17.30 12.80 -21.05
C GLN A 16 16.54 12.39 -19.78
N LEU A 17 15.41 11.71 -19.97
CA LEU A 17 14.73 11.00 -18.90
C LEU A 17 15.50 9.71 -18.57
N THR A 18 15.49 9.31 -17.32
CA THR A 18 15.96 7.99 -16.90
C THR A 18 14.85 6.99 -17.14
N GLN A 19 15.14 5.95 -17.90
CA GLN A 19 14.23 4.83 -18.05
C GLN A 19 14.26 3.99 -16.77
N ASN A 20 13.11 3.77 -16.17
CA ASN A 20 12.94 2.97 -14.95
C ASN A 20 12.45 1.56 -15.30
N THR A 21 11.49 1.47 -16.23
CA THR A 21 10.94 0.25 -16.79
C THR A 21 10.77 0.43 -18.30
N ASP A 22 10.35 -0.60 -19.02
CA ASP A 22 10.13 -0.53 -20.47
C ASP A 22 9.10 0.54 -20.89
N TRP A 23 8.24 0.96 -19.99
CA TRP A 23 7.17 1.94 -20.25
C TRP A 23 7.15 3.11 -19.24
N ASN A 24 8.11 3.20 -18.31
CA ASN A 24 8.17 4.27 -17.32
C ASN A 24 9.54 4.97 -17.35
N TRP A 25 9.50 6.29 -17.45
CA TRP A 25 10.67 7.17 -17.43
C TRP A 25 10.47 8.27 -16.41
N SER A 26 11.50 8.65 -15.71
CA SER A 26 11.50 9.74 -14.74
C SER A 26 12.57 10.76 -15.00
N GLY A 27 12.35 11.97 -14.48
CA GLY A 27 13.33 13.04 -14.48
C GLY A 27 13.02 14.02 -13.33
N MET A 28 14.04 14.74 -12.91
CA MET A 28 13.91 15.74 -11.85
C MET A 28 14.37 17.10 -12.36
N ALA A 29 13.57 18.14 -12.14
CA ALA A 29 13.93 19.52 -12.36
C ALA A 29 13.96 20.27 -11.03
N LYS A 30 15.10 20.92 -10.75
CA LYS A 30 15.19 21.82 -9.59
C LYS A 30 14.61 23.16 -9.99
N LEU A 31 13.51 23.55 -9.35
CA LEU A 31 12.88 24.85 -9.58
C LEU A 31 13.67 25.96 -8.87
N PRO A 32 13.73 27.17 -9.46
CA PRO A 32 14.26 28.36 -8.81
C PRO A 32 13.48 28.70 -7.53
N ALA A 33 14.16 29.24 -6.53
CA ALA A 33 13.53 29.61 -5.25
C ALA A 33 12.42 30.68 -5.42
N ASP A 34 12.51 31.50 -6.45
CA ASP A 34 11.59 32.61 -6.74
C ASP A 34 10.44 32.23 -7.69
N CYS A 35 10.19 30.93 -7.90
CA CYS A 35 9.15 30.47 -8.85
C CYS A 35 7.72 30.43 -8.26
N LYS A 36 7.55 30.78 -6.98
CA LYS A 36 6.22 30.89 -6.33
C LYS A 36 5.29 31.81 -7.11
N GLY A 37 4.08 31.34 -7.41
CA GLY A 37 3.08 32.08 -8.19
C GLY A 37 3.35 32.11 -9.70
N LYS A 38 4.50 31.64 -10.16
CA LYS A 38 4.83 31.59 -11.58
C LYS A 38 4.26 30.36 -12.26
N ARG A 39 3.99 30.48 -13.56
CA ARG A 39 3.53 29.35 -14.37
C ARG A 39 4.73 28.51 -14.83
N ILE A 40 4.66 27.23 -14.55
CA ILE A 40 5.65 26.23 -14.93
C ILE A 40 5.11 25.44 -16.11
N PHE A 41 5.90 25.30 -17.14
CA PHE A 41 5.62 24.46 -18.30
C PHE A 41 6.60 23.31 -18.33
N ILE A 42 6.09 22.10 -18.43
CA ILE A 42 6.87 20.90 -18.63
C ILE A 42 6.52 20.34 -20.01
N THR A 43 7.55 20.06 -20.80
CA THR A 43 7.42 19.38 -22.09
C THR A 43 8.19 18.07 -22.01
N ALA A 44 7.51 16.97 -22.27
CA ALA A 44 8.11 15.64 -22.44
C ALA A 44 8.04 15.25 -23.92
N LYS A 45 9.12 14.69 -24.46
CA LYS A 45 9.22 14.18 -25.83
C LYS A 45 9.65 12.72 -25.80
N ALA A 46 8.95 11.88 -26.52
CA ALA A 46 9.33 10.50 -26.82
C ALA A 46 9.69 10.39 -28.31
N LEU A 47 10.84 9.83 -28.62
CA LEU A 47 11.23 9.44 -29.98
C LEU A 47 11.11 7.92 -30.09
N PHE A 48 10.27 7.46 -30.99
CA PHE A 48 10.05 6.04 -31.24
C PHE A 48 11.09 5.48 -32.23
N ASN A 49 11.27 4.16 -32.20
CA ASN A 49 12.21 3.47 -33.08
C ASN A 49 11.91 3.62 -34.58
N ASN A 50 10.64 3.92 -34.92
CA ASN A 50 10.20 4.22 -36.27
C ASN A 50 10.49 5.67 -36.73
N GLY A 51 11.13 6.50 -35.88
CA GLY A 51 11.42 7.91 -36.13
C GLY A 51 10.29 8.88 -35.80
N GLU A 52 9.13 8.40 -35.39
CA GLU A 52 8.03 9.27 -34.95
C GLU A 52 8.34 9.90 -33.58
N THR A 53 7.76 11.07 -33.37
CA THR A 53 7.93 11.81 -32.10
C THR A 53 6.55 12.09 -31.48
N ALA A 54 6.37 11.70 -30.23
CA ALA A 54 5.26 12.16 -29.42
C ALA A 54 5.71 13.26 -28.45
N ILE A 55 4.86 14.28 -28.29
CA ILE A 55 5.12 15.40 -27.38
C ILE A 55 3.94 15.55 -26.44
N SER A 56 4.21 15.53 -25.15
CA SER A 56 3.27 15.87 -24.11
C SER A 56 3.67 17.18 -23.45
N ARG A 57 2.70 18.04 -23.20
CA ARG A 57 2.90 19.33 -22.52
C ARG A 57 1.95 19.44 -21.34
N SER A 58 2.49 19.89 -20.20
CA SER A 58 1.73 20.19 -19.00
C SER A 58 2.12 21.56 -18.47
N SER A 59 1.21 22.27 -17.87
CA SER A 59 1.53 23.51 -17.15
C SER A 59 0.70 23.64 -15.88
N PHE A 60 1.32 24.21 -14.88
CA PHE A 60 0.65 24.55 -13.62
C PHE A 60 1.24 25.83 -13.04
N VAL A 61 0.48 26.52 -12.20
CA VAL A 61 1.02 27.63 -11.42
C VAL A 61 1.62 27.02 -10.15
N TYR A 62 2.92 27.23 -9.95
CA TYR A 62 3.58 26.80 -8.75
C TYR A 62 3.11 27.66 -7.58
N GLN A 63 2.16 27.17 -6.86
CA GLN A 63 1.82 27.66 -5.55
C GLN A 63 2.24 26.55 -4.60
N PRO A 64 3.40 26.67 -3.93
CA PRO A 64 3.62 25.90 -2.74
C PRO A 64 2.53 26.35 -1.78
N GLU A 65 1.47 25.58 -1.72
CA GLU A 65 0.56 25.69 -0.61
C GLU A 65 1.40 25.29 0.59
N GLU A 66 1.87 26.26 1.34
CA GLU A 66 2.38 26.08 2.69
C GLU A 66 1.19 25.72 3.59
N ILE A 67 0.56 24.59 3.28
CA ILE A 67 -0.35 23.94 4.20
C ILE A 67 0.54 23.13 5.12
N GLY A 68 0.83 23.69 6.28
CA GLY A 68 1.68 23.08 7.28
C GLY A 68 3.19 23.12 6.93
N LYS A 69 4.03 23.39 7.90
CA LYS A 69 5.48 23.36 7.73
C LYS A 69 6.04 21.93 7.80
N THR A 70 5.32 21.02 8.40
CA THR A 70 5.67 19.62 8.64
C THR A 70 4.50 18.71 8.25
N PRO A 71 4.76 17.50 7.76
CA PRO A 71 6.07 16.85 7.54
C PRO A 71 6.87 17.46 6.38
N ARG A 72 8.20 17.46 6.45
CA ARG A 72 9.11 17.93 5.39
C ARG A 72 9.75 16.77 4.65
N LEU A 73 9.77 16.82 3.33
CA LEU A 73 10.48 15.85 2.51
C LEU A 73 11.97 15.81 2.90
N ALA A 74 12.42 14.66 3.37
CA ALA A 74 13.80 14.40 3.72
C ALA A 74 14.59 13.89 2.51
N TRP A 75 14.03 12.91 1.81
CA TRP A 75 14.62 12.33 0.62
C TRP A 75 13.56 11.65 -0.25
N THR A 76 13.90 11.48 -1.51
CA THR A 76 13.16 10.65 -2.48
C THR A 76 14.16 9.73 -3.16
N ARG A 77 13.79 8.46 -3.37
CA ARG A 77 14.58 7.47 -4.10
C ARG A 77 13.70 6.69 -5.05
N ASN A 78 14.06 6.67 -6.33
CA ASN A 78 13.46 5.75 -7.28
C ASN A 78 14.24 4.43 -7.25
N VAL A 79 13.53 3.28 -7.16
CA VAL A 79 14.14 1.94 -7.13
C VAL A 79 14.26 1.32 -8.51
N ASN A 80 13.90 2.05 -9.57
CA ASN A 80 13.89 1.61 -10.97
C ASN A 80 13.01 0.36 -11.21
N ALA A 81 11.88 0.30 -10.51
CA ALA A 81 10.89 -0.76 -10.66
C ALA A 81 9.55 -0.24 -10.11
N ASN A 82 8.44 -0.75 -10.61
CA ASN A 82 7.13 -0.31 -10.16
C ASN A 82 6.77 -0.94 -8.81
N LEU A 83 6.24 -0.09 -7.92
CA LEU A 83 5.74 -0.49 -6.61
C LEU A 83 4.22 -0.44 -6.62
N TYR A 84 3.58 -1.59 -6.35
CA TYR A 84 2.12 -1.67 -6.39
C TYR A 84 1.54 -1.59 -4.97
N PHE A 85 0.92 -2.63 -4.44
CA PHE A 85 0.40 -2.64 -3.07
C PHE A 85 1.46 -2.98 -1.99
N SER A 86 2.73 -3.04 -2.35
CA SER A 86 3.80 -3.26 -1.38
C SER A 86 4.02 -2.01 -0.54
N SER A 87 3.39 -1.95 0.62
CA SER A 87 3.59 -0.87 1.58
C SER A 87 5.02 -0.88 2.11
N PRO A 88 5.66 0.28 2.30
CA PRO A 88 6.98 0.32 2.91
C PRO A 88 6.95 -0.23 4.33
N VAL A 89 7.86 -1.13 4.65
CA VAL A 89 8.01 -1.70 6.00
C VAL A 89 9.28 -1.14 6.64
N VAL A 90 9.15 -0.58 7.83
CA VAL A 90 10.27 0.07 8.51
C VAL A 90 10.72 -0.77 9.71
N ALA A 91 11.97 -1.21 9.67
CA ALA A 91 12.57 -1.97 10.77
C ALA A 91 14.09 -1.83 10.78
N GLY A 92 14.70 -1.82 11.98
CA GLY A 92 16.16 -1.83 12.13
C GLY A 92 16.91 -0.71 11.40
N GLY A 93 16.29 0.48 11.29
CA GLY A 93 16.86 1.64 10.61
C GLY A 93 16.80 1.57 9.06
N LYS A 94 16.05 0.65 8.50
CA LYS A 94 15.85 0.48 7.06
C LYS A 94 14.38 0.56 6.68
N VAL A 95 14.15 0.90 5.42
CA VAL A 95 12.85 0.82 4.74
C VAL A 95 12.94 -0.29 3.71
N TYR A 96 12.02 -1.22 3.77
CA TYR A 96 11.92 -2.33 2.84
C TYR A 96 10.71 -2.14 1.94
N VAL A 97 10.91 -2.34 0.64
CA VAL A 97 9.84 -2.32 -0.38
C VAL A 97 10.05 -3.45 -1.36
N ALA A 98 9.01 -3.86 -2.05
CA ALA A 98 9.10 -4.90 -3.06
C ALA A 98 8.40 -4.49 -4.36
N SER A 99 8.89 -4.96 -5.50
CA SER A 99 8.47 -4.53 -6.82
C SER A 99 7.73 -5.59 -7.60
N LEU A 100 7.05 -5.11 -8.64
CA LEU A 100 6.51 -5.94 -9.71
C LEU A 100 7.63 -6.44 -10.64
N ASP A 101 7.33 -7.55 -11.33
CA ASP A 101 8.01 -8.02 -12.53
C ASP A 101 7.01 -7.93 -13.70
N GLU A 102 6.94 -6.79 -14.34
CA GLU A 102 5.84 -6.44 -15.24
C GLU A 102 5.83 -7.22 -16.54
N ASP A 103 7.01 -7.50 -17.05
CA ASP A 103 7.18 -8.18 -18.32
C ASP A 103 7.59 -9.65 -18.16
N LEU A 104 7.51 -10.19 -16.95
CA LEU A 104 7.97 -11.55 -16.61
C LEU A 104 9.43 -11.80 -17.01
N LYS A 105 10.27 -10.79 -16.86
CA LYS A 105 11.72 -10.83 -17.20
C LYS A 105 12.61 -11.24 -16.05
N GLY A 106 12.03 -11.50 -14.85
CA GLY A 106 12.79 -11.80 -13.64
C GLY A 106 13.41 -10.55 -13.00
N GLU A 107 12.79 -9.37 -13.18
CA GLU A 107 13.26 -8.09 -12.66
C GLU A 107 12.65 -7.74 -11.30
N GLY A 108 11.65 -8.49 -10.83
CA GLY A 108 11.07 -8.34 -9.51
C GLY A 108 12.12 -8.42 -8.41
N ALA A 109 12.00 -7.58 -7.40
CA ALA A 109 13.00 -7.54 -6.33
C ALA A 109 12.44 -7.02 -5.00
N ILE A 110 13.16 -7.34 -3.94
CA ILE A 110 13.03 -6.72 -2.62
C ILE A 110 14.20 -5.75 -2.46
N PHE A 111 13.92 -4.55 -1.98
CA PHE A 111 14.90 -3.49 -1.75
C PHE A 111 14.94 -3.13 -0.27
N ALA A 112 16.12 -2.85 0.23
CA ALA A 112 16.31 -2.20 1.52
C ALA A 112 17.04 -0.88 1.33
N LEU A 113 16.43 0.19 1.84
CA LEU A 113 16.98 1.54 1.82
C LEU A 113 17.32 1.96 3.25
N ASP A 114 18.36 2.74 3.43
CA ASP A 114 18.61 3.42 4.71
C ASP A 114 17.45 4.39 5.02
N ALA A 115 16.85 4.27 6.18
CA ALA A 115 15.66 5.08 6.53
C ALA A 115 15.96 6.58 6.65
N LYS A 116 17.21 6.99 6.94
CA LYS A 116 17.58 8.39 7.11
C LYS A 116 18.00 9.05 5.80
N THR A 117 18.68 8.30 4.91
CA THR A 117 19.32 8.86 3.72
C THR A 117 18.66 8.43 2.40
N GLY A 118 17.87 7.35 2.40
CA GLY A 118 17.30 6.74 1.19
C GLY A 118 18.34 6.00 0.35
N GLU A 119 19.57 5.79 0.86
CA GLU A 119 20.59 5.04 0.13
C GLU A 119 20.22 3.56 0.05
N LEU A 120 20.35 2.99 -1.16
CA LEU A 120 20.14 1.56 -1.37
C LEU A 120 21.21 0.76 -0.63
N GLN A 121 20.79 -0.04 0.34
CA GLN A 121 21.67 -0.91 1.12
C GLN A 121 21.87 -2.27 0.44
N TRP A 122 20.78 -2.84 -0.06
CA TRP A 122 20.79 -4.08 -0.81
C TRP A 122 19.52 -4.24 -1.67
N ARG A 123 19.64 -5.07 -2.72
CA ARG A 123 18.57 -5.54 -3.57
C ARG A 123 18.65 -7.06 -3.65
N TYR A 124 17.52 -7.74 -3.46
CA TYR A 124 17.42 -9.18 -3.64
C TYR A 124 16.42 -9.49 -4.78
N PRO A 125 16.84 -10.16 -5.87
CA PRO A 125 15.95 -10.52 -6.95
C PRO A 125 15.01 -11.65 -6.54
N VAL A 126 13.76 -11.58 -6.97
CA VAL A 126 12.74 -12.62 -6.79
C VAL A 126 12.31 -13.19 -8.15
N ARG A 127 11.64 -14.34 -8.15
CA ARG A 127 11.28 -15.03 -9.41
C ARG A 127 10.12 -14.37 -10.14
N ASN A 128 9.22 -13.72 -9.40
CA ASN A 128 8.05 -13.06 -9.97
C ASN A 128 7.66 -11.84 -9.12
N SER A 129 6.64 -11.12 -9.55
CA SER A 129 6.09 -9.94 -8.87
C SER A 129 5.75 -10.19 -7.41
N ILE A 130 6.12 -9.25 -6.53
CA ILE A 130 5.55 -9.16 -5.18
C ILE A 130 4.49 -8.07 -5.23
N LYS A 131 3.23 -8.44 -5.04
CA LYS A 131 2.07 -7.57 -5.25
C LYS A 131 1.40 -7.12 -3.95
N ASN A 132 1.95 -7.49 -2.80
CA ASN A 132 1.45 -7.10 -1.49
C ASN A 132 2.60 -6.79 -0.53
N THR A 133 2.24 -6.40 0.68
CA THR A 133 3.20 -6.00 1.70
C THR A 133 4.04 -7.19 2.18
N ILE A 134 5.32 -6.95 2.33
CA ILE A 134 6.28 -7.86 2.95
C ILE A 134 6.23 -7.74 4.48
N ALA A 135 6.82 -8.68 5.20
CA ALA A 135 6.91 -8.62 6.67
C ALA A 135 8.37 -8.66 7.14
N VAL A 136 8.63 -8.09 8.30
CA VAL A 136 9.94 -8.15 8.97
C VAL A 136 9.75 -8.65 10.39
N ASP A 137 10.36 -9.77 10.71
CA ASP A 137 10.35 -10.34 12.06
C ASP A 137 11.71 -10.98 12.39
N GLU A 138 12.17 -10.89 13.64
CA GLU A 138 13.43 -11.45 14.14
C GLU A 138 14.64 -11.26 13.20
N GLY A 139 14.80 -10.05 12.61
CA GLY A 139 15.92 -9.75 11.71
C GLY A 139 15.85 -10.47 10.35
N THR A 140 14.64 -10.88 9.94
CA THR A 140 14.36 -11.52 8.67
C THR A 140 13.28 -10.76 7.93
N VAL A 141 13.51 -10.51 6.64
CA VAL A 141 12.49 -10.02 5.71
C VAL A 141 11.83 -11.22 5.07
N PHE A 142 10.52 -11.30 5.17
CA PHE A 142 9.70 -12.32 4.53
C PHE A 142 8.88 -11.71 3.41
N ALA A 143 8.83 -12.40 2.29
CA ALA A 143 8.07 -11.98 1.12
C ALA A 143 7.46 -13.19 0.42
N GLN A 144 6.38 -12.94 -0.32
CA GLN A 144 5.72 -13.93 -1.16
C GLN A 144 5.58 -13.37 -2.56
N ASP A 145 5.98 -14.12 -3.57
CA ASP A 145 5.76 -13.74 -4.97
C ASP A 145 4.45 -14.30 -5.55
N ALA A 146 4.09 -13.81 -6.73
CA ALA A 146 2.84 -14.19 -7.40
C ALA A 146 2.80 -15.66 -7.89
N GLU A 147 3.92 -16.38 -7.86
CA GLU A 147 3.98 -17.83 -8.12
C GLU A 147 3.87 -18.67 -6.85
N GLY A 148 3.78 -18.03 -5.68
CA GLY A 148 3.67 -18.69 -4.39
C GLY A 148 5.01 -19.17 -3.82
N TYR A 149 6.13 -18.51 -4.16
CA TYR A 149 7.38 -18.70 -3.45
C TYR A 149 7.45 -17.80 -2.23
N LEU A 150 7.79 -18.38 -1.09
CA LEU A 150 8.15 -17.66 0.13
C LEU A 150 9.65 -17.46 0.17
N TYR A 151 10.08 -16.28 0.56
CA TYR A 151 11.46 -15.89 0.73
C TYR A 151 11.71 -15.46 2.18
N ALA A 152 12.84 -15.86 2.74
CA ALA A 152 13.37 -15.34 3.99
C ALA A 152 14.78 -14.80 3.76
N ILE A 153 14.95 -13.50 3.99
CA ILE A 153 16.16 -12.77 3.66
C ILE A 153 16.68 -12.10 4.94
N ASN A 154 17.98 -12.20 5.17
CA ASN A 154 18.61 -11.47 6.27
C ASN A 154 18.40 -9.95 6.08
N SER A 155 17.72 -9.31 7.01
CA SER A 155 17.32 -7.91 6.92
C SER A 155 18.51 -6.94 6.85
N GLN A 156 19.66 -7.30 7.41
CA GLN A 156 20.85 -6.45 7.44
C GLN A 156 21.68 -6.58 6.15
N THR A 157 21.82 -7.81 5.64
CA THR A 157 22.78 -8.11 4.59
C THR A 157 22.17 -8.36 3.22
N GLY A 158 20.85 -8.57 3.14
CA GLY A 158 20.16 -8.97 1.91
C GLY A 158 20.46 -10.40 1.45
N LYS A 159 21.15 -11.20 2.26
CA LYS A 159 21.46 -12.58 1.91
C LYS A 159 20.26 -13.49 2.15
N LEU A 160 19.99 -14.36 1.20
CA LEU A 160 18.96 -15.40 1.32
C LEU A 160 19.29 -16.31 2.52
N LYS A 161 18.30 -16.56 3.37
CA LYS A 161 18.33 -17.59 4.40
C LYS A 161 17.73 -18.88 3.85
N TRP A 162 16.54 -18.77 3.27
CA TRP A 162 15.86 -19.83 2.55
C TRP A 162 14.81 -19.27 1.59
N ASP A 163 14.47 -20.02 0.56
CA ASP A 163 13.28 -19.84 -0.26
C ASP A 163 12.57 -21.17 -0.45
N LYS A 164 11.25 -21.16 -0.48
CA LYS A 164 10.43 -22.36 -0.67
C LYS A 164 9.18 -22.04 -1.44
N LYS A 165 8.84 -22.90 -2.37
CA LYS A 165 7.52 -22.89 -2.99
C LYS A 165 6.51 -23.43 -2.00
N MET A 166 5.42 -22.68 -1.74
CA MET A 166 4.31 -23.17 -0.93
C MET A 166 3.63 -24.35 -1.62
N ASP A 167 3.25 -25.34 -0.82
CA ASP A 167 2.46 -26.47 -1.29
C ASP A 167 0.98 -26.06 -1.39
N VAL A 168 0.65 -25.36 -2.44
CA VAL A 168 -0.69 -24.81 -2.69
C VAL A 168 -1.52 -25.69 -3.62
N ALA A 169 -2.82 -25.72 -3.39
CA ALA A 169 -3.77 -26.35 -4.29
C ALA A 169 -4.46 -25.29 -5.15
N GLY A 170 -4.42 -25.44 -6.47
CA GLY A 170 -4.98 -24.48 -7.42
C GLY A 170 -3.99 -23.44 -7.93
N LEU A 171 -4.49 -22.44 -8.63
CA LEU A 171 -3.67 -21.37 -9.18
C LEU A 171 -3.35 -20.32 -8.09
N PRO A 172 -2.13 -19.78 -8.06
CA PRO A 172 -1.79 -18.65 -7.21
C PRO A 172 -2.65 -17.44 -7.58
N VAL A 173 -3.02 -16.65 -6.59
CA VAL A 173 -3.75 -15.40 -6.83
C VAL A 173 -2.80 -14.21 -6.86
N LEU A 174 -3.26 -13.17 -7.54
CA LEU A 174 -2.43 -12.05 -7.97
C LEU A 174 -2.00 -11.09 -6.84
N VAL A 175 -2.59 -11.14 -5.63
CA VAL A 175 -2.41 -10.11 -4.60
C VAL A 175 -2.33 -10.71 -3.19
N ASP A 176 -1.64 -11.83 -3.05
CA ASP A 176 -1.53 -12.52 -1.76
C ASP A 176 -0.61 -11.76 -0.80
N GLY A 177 -1.08 -11.54 0.44
CA GLY A 177 -0.32 -10.96 1.53
C GLY A 177 0.18 -12.00 2.52
N LEU A 178 1.16 -11.62 3.32
CA LEU A 178 1.67 -12.40 4.42
C LEU A 178 1.88 -11.55 5.68
N THR A 179 1.89 -12.20 6.82
CA THR A 179 2.31 -11.57 8.09
C THR A 179 3.30 -12.47 8.81
N ALA A 180 4.16 -11.89 9.63
CA ALA A 180 5.14 -12.62 10.42
C ALA A 180 5.19 -12.07 11.84
N ALA A 181 5.17 -12.94 12.81
CA ALA A 181 5.31 -12.61 14.22
C ALA A 181 5.84 -13.79 15.03
N ASN A 182 6.72 -13.51 15.98
CA ASN A 182 7.29 -14.50 16.91
C ASN A 182 7.93 -15.70 16.20
N GLY A 183 8.62 -15.46 15.08
CA GLY A 183 9.28 -16.49 14.30
C GLY A 183 8.37 -17.38 13.46
N ILE A 184 7.10 -17.03 13.31
CA ILE A 184 6.11 -17.71 12.48
C ILE A 184 5.67 -16.80 11.35
N VAL A 185 5.57 -17.34 10.12
CA VAL A 185 5.06 -16.66 8.93
C VAL A 185 3.72 -17.25 8.56
N TYR A 186 2.69 -16.42 8.46
CA TYR A 186 1.35 -16.81 8.01
C TYR A 186 1.17 -16.33 6.57
N ALA A 187 0.95 -17.27 5.67
CA ALA A 187 0.87 -17.00 4.24
C ALA A 187 -0.07 -17.98 3.56
N GLY A 188 -0.65 -17.55 2.45
CA GLY A 188 -1.52 -18.39 1.65
C GLY A 188 -1.39 -18.09 0.18
N SER A 189 -1.71 -19.08 -0.65
CA SER A 189 -1.85 -18.92 -2.10
C SER A 189 -2.69 -20.06 -2.68
N GLY A 190 -3.44 -19.79 -3.76
CA GLY A 190 -4.33 -20.78 -4.33
C GLY A 190 -5.39 -21.23 -3.31
N LYS A 191 -5.49 -22.53 -3.05
CA LYS A 191 -6.41 -23.16 -2.08
C LYS A 191 -5.79 -23.55 -0.76
N ALA A 192 -4.68 -22.95 -0.40
CA ALA A 192 -3.95 -23.27 0.82
C ALA A 192 -3.65 -22.02 1.63
N PHE A 193 -3.72 -22.17 2.94
CA PHE A 193 -3.29 -21.20 3.92
C PHE A 193 -2.53 -21.91 5.05
N GLY A 194 -1.41 -21.35 5.49
CA GLY A 194 -0.57 -22.03 6.48
C GLY A 194 0.28 -21.12 7.33
N ALA A 195 0.86 -21.71 8.35
CA ALA A 195 1.93 -21.15 9.16
C ALA A 195 3.24 -21.88 8.86
N TYR A 196 4.30 -21.10 8.73
CA TYR A 196 5.62 -21.58 8.38
C TYR A 196 6.63 -21.11 9.42
N ASN A 197 7.57 -21.99 9.77
CA ASN A 197 8.67 -21.63 10.66
C ASN A 197 9.58 -20.60 9.98
N GLY A 198 9.74 -19.43 10.56
CA GLY A 198 10.51 -18.34 9.99
C GLY A 198 12.01 -18.64 9.83
N LYS A 199 12.58 -19.60 10.59
CA LYS A 199 14.00 -19.98 10.48
C LYS A 199 14.25 -21.00 9.39
N THR A 200 13.32 -21.95 9.17
CA THR A 200 13.52 -23.08 8.26
C THR A 200 12.62 -23.07 7.04
N GLY A 201 11.50 -22.33 7.08
CA GLY A 201 10.47 -22.34 6.06
C GLY A 201 9.61 -23.60 6.04
N ASP A 202 9.76 -24.49 7.02
CA ASP A 202 8.93 -25.69 7.11
C ASP A 202 7.53 -25.33 7.59
N ALA A 203 6.52 -26.01 7.04
CA ALA A 203 5.14 -25.80 7.48
C ALA A 203 4.99 -26.27 8.94
N VAL A 204 4.47 -25.39 9.79
CA VAL A 204 4.03 -25.70 11.14
C VAL A 204 2.65 -26.36 11.06
N TRP A 205 1.76 -25.75 10.30
CA TRP A 205 0.49 -26.32 9.88
C TRP A 205 0.13 -25.80 8.48
N LEU A 206 -0.70 -26.56 7.78
CA LEU A 206 -1.11 -26.22 6.41
C LEU A 206 -2.54 -26.72 6.16
N ASN A 207 -3.45 -25.79 5.86
CA ASN A 207 -4.80 -26.07 5.41
C ASN A 207 -4.84 -26.10 3.88
N LYS A 208 -4.95 -27.30 3.31
CA LYS A 208 -5.15 -27.52 1.88
C LYS A 208 -6.64 -27.69 1.59
N GLY A 209 -7.12 -27.11 0.51
CA GLY A 209 -8.53 -27.19 0.18
C GLY A 209 -9.38 -26.33 1.10
N TRP A 210 -8.85 -25.18 1.45
CA TRP A 210 -9.57 -24.14 2.15
C TRP A 210 -10.94 -23.98 1.54
N PRO A 211 -12.02 -24.02 2.36
CA PRO A 211 -13.35 -24.11 1.79
C PRO A 211 -13.56 -22.96 0.82
N GLN A 212 -13.79 -23.30 -0.43
CA GLN A 212 -14.03 -22.35 -1.49
C GLN A 212 -12.81 -21.70 -2.15
N GLY A 213 -11.62 -22.13 -1.81
CA GLY A 213 -10.52 -22.31 -2.68
C GLY A 213 -9.98 -21.14 -3.46
N GLU A 214 -9.98 -19.96 -2.88
CA GLU A 214 -9.30 -18.84 -3.49
C GLU A 214 -8.41 -18.18 -2.45
N ALA A 215 -7.23 -17.82 -2.87
CA ALA A 215 -6.16 -17.31 -2.03
C ALA A 215 -6.53 -16.08 -1.22
N THR A 216 -5.71 -15.83 -0.24
CA THR A 216 -5.74 -14.59 0.53
C THR A 216 -5.50 -13.40 -0.37
N THR A 217 -6.44 -12.48 -0.39
CA THR A 217 -6.29 -11.20 -1.10
C THR A 217 -5.91 -10.07 -0.17
N SER A 218 -5.95 -10.30 1.15
CA SER A 218 -5.54 -9.38 2.19
C SER A 218 -4.28 -9.87 2.90
N THR A 219 -3.56 -8.97 3.56
CA THR A 219 -2.54 -9.34 4.53
C THR A 219 -3.21 -10.03 5.71
N PRO A 220 -2.82 -11.25 6.11
CA PRO A 220 -3.40 -11.90 7.29
C PRO A 220 -3.18 -11.08 8.55
N LEU A 221 -4.19 -10.96 9.39
CA LEU A 221 -4.12 -10.30 10.68
C LEU A 221 -3.93 -11.32 11.78
N LEU A 222 -2.89 -11.16 12.59
CA LEU A 222 -2.72 -11.93 13.82
C LEU A 222 -3.23 -11.12 14.99
N ALA A 223 -4.27 -11.62 15.65
CA ALA A 223 -4.91 -10.95 16.78
C ALA A 223 -5.42 -11.97 17.81
N ASN A 224 -5.02 -11.79 19.05
CA ASN A 224 -5.50 -12.58 20.21
C ASN A 224 -5.45 -14.12 19.99
N GLY A 225 -4.35 -14.62 19.41
CA GLY A 225 -4.17 -16.04 19.12
C GLY A 225 -4.95 -16.56 17.90
N VAL A 226 -5.67 -15.70 17.21
CA VAL A 226 -6.38 -16.01 15.97
C VAL A 226 -5.66 -15.38 14.81
N VAL A 227 -5.44 -16.11 13.73
CA VAL A 227 -5.02 -15.57 12.45
C VAL A 227 -6.26 -15.44 11.55
N ILE A 228 -6.53 -14.20 11.17
CA ILE A 228 -7.67 -13.84 10.34
C ILE A 228 -7.16 -13.57 8.93
N SER A 229 -7.76 -14.22 7.94
CA SER A 229 -7.46 -13.95 6.54
C SER A 229 -8.72 -13.96 5.69
N GLY A 230 -8.68 -13.17 4.63
CA GLY A 230 -9.74 -13.09 3.66
C GLY A 230 -9.54 -14.08 2.51
N ALA A 231 -10.63 -14.61 1.98
CA ALA A 231 -10.64 -15.38 0.75
C ALA A 231 -11.34 -14.57 -0.34
N ASN A 232 -10.70 -14.47 -1.51
CA ASN A 232 -11.15 -13.65 -2.63
C ASN A 232 -12.62 -13.88 -2.98
N TRP A 233 -13.43 -12.82 -2.91
CA TRP A 233 -14.87 -12.81 -3.19
C TRP A 233 -15.73 -13.70 -2.26
N ARG A 234 -15.15 -14.24 -1.19
CA ARG A 234 -15.87 -15.15 -0.28
C ARG A 234 -16.15 -14.50 1.06
N GLY A 235 -15.14 -14.29 1.86
CA GLY A 235 -15.32 -13.74 3.20
C GLY A 235 -14.04 -13.86 4.00
N PHE A 236 -14.22 -13.90 5.31
CA PHE A 236 -13.10 -13.99 6.25
C PHE A 236 -13.14 -15.30 7.02
N TYR A 237 -11.97 -15.76 7.39
CA TYR A 237 -11.76 -16.99 8.18
C TYR A 237 -10.86 -16.68 9.35
N GLY A 238 -11.25 -17.14 10.54
CA GLY A 238 -10.42 -17.13 11.74
C GLY A 238 -9.92 -18.53 12.03
N ASN A 239 -8.60 -18.68 12.06
CA ASN A 239 -7.95 -19.93 12.41
C ASN A 239 -7.15 -19.75 13.71
N ASP A 240 -7.11 -20.77 14.55
CA ASP A 240 -6.16 -20.80 15.65
C ASP A 240 -4.73 -20.65 15.12
N ALA A 241 -4.01 -19.68 15.64
CA ALA A 241 -2.71 -19.33 15.10
C ALA A 241 -1.63 -20.43 15.32
N GLN A 242 -1.78 -21.28 16.34
CA GLN A 242 -0.82 -22.33 16.67
C GLN A 242 -1.12 -23.63 15.95
N THR A 243 -2.39 -24.01 15.84
CA THR A 243 -2.81 -25.31 15.32
C THR A 243 -3.32 -25.27 13.90
N GLY A 244 -3.76 -24.08 13.42
CA GLY A 244 -4.42 -23.92 12.13
C GLY A 244 -5.88 -24.37 12.12
N GLU A 245 -6.44 -24.78 13.26
CA GLU A 245 -7.83 -25.20 13.35
C GLU A 245 -8.76 -24.03 12.96
N LEU A 246 -9.76 -24.33 12.13
CA LEU A 246 -10.76 -23.34 11.75
C LEU A 246 -11.71 -23.07 12.92
N LEU A 247 -11.63 -21.89 13.51
CA LEU A 247 -12.50 -21.47 14.60
C LEU A 247 -13.84 -20.97 14.08
N TRP A 248 -13.79 -20.14 13.05
CA TRP A 248 -14.99 -19.54 12.44
C TRP A 248 -14.77 -19.14 10.98
N LYS A 249 -15.88 -18.96 10.27
CA LYS A 249 -15.92 -18.40 8.93
C LYS A 249 -17.09 -17.45 8.75
N LEU A 250 -16.86 -16.39 8.00
CA LEU A 250 -17.84 -15.38 7.61
C LEU A 250 -17.93 -15.33 6.10
N ASP A 251 -18.77 -16.17 5.52
CA ASP A 251 -19.01 -16.30 4.09
C ASP A 251 -20.46 -16.02 3.70
N LYS A 252 -21.24 -15.42 4.62
CA LYS A 252 -22.66 -15.10 4.50
C LYS A 252 -22.91 -13.60 4.63
N ASP A 253 -24.14 -13.18 4.50
CA ASP A 253 -24.63 -11.82 4.75
C ASP A 253 -23.97 -10.73 3.90
N GLY A 254 -23.42 -11.08 2.76
CA GLY A 254 -22.81 -10.12 1.82
C GLY A 254 -21.40 -9.69 2.20
N ILE A 255 -20.78 -10.28 3.20
CA ILE A 255 -19.37 -10.08 3.50
C ILE A 255 -18.54 -10.73 2.39
N THR A 256 -17.70 -9.94 1.74
CA THR A 256 -16.73 -10.43 0.76
C THR A 256 -15.40 -9.74 0.98
N ASP A 257 -14.32 -10.51 1.05
CA ASP A 257 -12.99 -9.94 1.02
C ASP A 257 -12.57 -9.57 -0.40
N ARG A 258 -11.85 -8.47 -0.53
CA ARG A 258 -11.25 -8.00 -1.78
C ARG A 258 -9.87 -7.38 -1.60
N GLY A 259 -9.27 -7.52 -0.41
CA GLY A 259 -7.93 -7.04 -0.14
C GLY A 259 -7.75 -6.21 1.12
N ALA A 260 -8.81 -5.62 1.69
CA ALA A 260 -8.70 -4.91 2.96
C ALA A 260 -8.46 -5.87 4.13
N THR A 261 -7.41 -5.64 4.88
CA THR A 261 -7.17 -6.34 6.15
C THR A 261 -8.15 -5.81 7.22
N PRO A 262 -8.77 -6.63 8.05
CA PRO A 262 -9.52 -6.15 9.20
C PRO A 262 -8.64 -5.37 10.18
N THR A 263 -9.23 -4.40 10.87
CA THR A 263 -8.56 -3.74 12.00
C THR A 263 -9.01 -4.38 13.29
N TYR A 264 -8.06 -4.69 14.14
CA TYR A 264 -8.31 -5.25 15.48
C TYR A 264 -8.22 -4.17 16.55
N ASP A 265 -9.22 -4.08 17.40
CA ASP A 265 -9.24 -3.21 18.57
C ASP A 265 -10.05 -3.86 19.71
N GLY A 266 -9.38 -4.14 20.81
CA GLY A 266 -9.98 -4.60 22.06
C GLY A 266 -10.80 -5.90 22.00
N ASN A 267 -10.53 -6.84 21.14
CA ASN A 267 -11.25 -8.08 20.80
C ASN A 267 -12.25 -7.95 19.64
N LEU A 268 -12.40 -6.77 19.05
CA LEU A 268 -13.28 -6.53 17.93
C LEU A 268 -12.50 -6.39 16.63
N LEU A 269 -13.05 -6.94 15.55
CA LEU A 269 -12.58 -6.75 14.20
C LEU A 269 -13.51 -5.76 13.49
N TYR A 270 -12.91 -4.74 12.88
CA TYR A 270 -13.61 -3.78 12.05
C TYR A 270 -13.33 -4.12 10.60
N VAL A 271 -14.37 -4.45 9.86
CA VAL A 271 -14.28 -4.92 8.48
C VAL A 271 -15.16 -4.05 7.60
N THR A 272 -14.57 -3.52 6.52
CA THR A 272 -15.33 -2.84 5.47
C THR A 272 -15.51 -3.78 4.28
N SER A 273 -16.72 -3.86 3.75
CA SER A 273 -17.04 -4.70 2.60
C SER A 273 -18.18 -4.11 1.79
N ARG A 274 -17.95 -3.88 0.49
CA ARG A 274 -18.94 -3.28 -0.43
C ARG A 274 -19.51 -1.96 0.09
N GLN A 275 -20.74 -1.95 0.58
CA GLN A 275 -21.46 -0.80 1.14
C GLN A 275 -21.78 -1.03 2.62
N SER A 276 -20.90 -1.73 3.34
CA SER A 276 -21.17 -2.07 4.72
C SER A 276 -19.90 -2.00 5.59
N LEU A 277 -20.10 -1.62 6.83
CA LEU A 277 -19.18 -1.82 7.94
C LEU A 277 -19.69 -2.96 8.80
N PHE A 278 -18.81 -3.87 9.17
CA PHE A 278 -19.07 -4.95 10.10
C PHE A 278 -18.17 -4.81 11.32
N ILE A 279 -18.71 -5.05 12.51
CA ILE A 279 -17.93 -5.23 13.72
C ILE A 279 -18.17 -6.66 14.20
N ILE A 280 -17.09 -7.39 14.40
CA ILE A 280 -17.10 -8.84 14.57
C ILE A 280 -16.27 -9.17 15.80
N ASP A 281 -16.76 -10.09 16.65
CA ASP A 281 -15.94 -10.65 17.70
C ASP A 281 -14.81 -11.50 17.12
N CYS A 282 -13.57 -11.19 17.49
CA CYS A 282 -12.37 -11.81 16.93
C CYS A 282 -12.29 -13.32 17.16
N HIS A 283 -12.84 -13.79 18.29
CA HIS A 283 -12.68 -15.17 18.73
C HIS A 283 -13.80 -16.09 18.22
N SER A 284 -15.03 -15.59 18.25
CA SER A 284 -16.21 -16.36 17.84
C SER A 284 -16.62 -16.15 16.38
N GLY A 285 -16.18 -15.05 15.76
CA GLY A 285 -16.68 -14.65 14.45
C GLY A 285 -18.10 -14.12 14.45
N GLU A 286 -18.69 -13.86 15.61
CA GLU A 286 -20.04 -13.30 15.72
C GLU A 286 -20.08 -11.88 15.18
N VAL A 287 -21.04 -11.60 14.29
CA VAL A 287 -21.29 -10.26 13.77
C VAL A 287 -22.11 -9.48 14.79
N ILE A 288 -21.43 -8.56 15.50
CA ILE A 288 -22.05 -7.72 16.55
C ILE A 288 -22.78 -6.53 15.91
N VAL A 289 -22.19 -5.92 14.90
CA VAL A 289 -22.74 -4.78 14.17
C VAL A 289 -22.64 -5.01 12.67
N ARG A 290 -23.72 -4.69 11.96
CA ARG A 290 -23.75 -4.49 10.52
C ARG A 290 -24.39 -3.14 10.23
N LYS A 291 -23.61 -2.22 9.67
CA LYS A 291 -24.08 -0.90 9.25
C LYS A 291 -23.99 -0.77 7.73
N GLU A 292 -25.10 -0.48 7.07
CA GLU A 292 -25.10 -0.11 5.66
C GLU A 292 -24.63 1.33 5.48
N LEU A 293 -23.81 1.55 4.46
CA LEU A 293 -23.19 2.83 4.14
C LEU A 293 -23.77 3.38 2.82
N PRO A 294 -23.91 4.70 2.71
CA PRO A 294 -24.45 5.33 1.50
C PRO A 294 -23.45 5.42 0.34
N PHE A 295 -22.31 4.73 0.43
CA PHE A 295 -21.23 4.75 -0.56
C PHE A 295 -20.49 3.41 -0.59
N ASN A 296 -19.75 3.16 -1.67
CA ASN A 296 -18.89 1.98 -1.78
C ASN A 296 -17.55 2.24 -1.07
N VAL A 297 -17.18 1.33 -0.17
CA VAL A 297 -15.86 1.34 0.44
C VAL A 297 -14.79 0.91 -0.56
N GLN A 298 -13.56 1.36 -0.37
CA GLN A 298 -12.44 0.91 -1.18
C GLN A 298 -11.96 -0.45 -0.71
N VAL A 299 -11.73 -1.33 -1.67
CA VAL A 299 -11.43 -2.75 -1.42
C VAL A 299 -10.11 -2.99 -0.69
N ASN A 300 -9.15 -2.08 -0.78
CA ASN A 300 -7.80 -2.26 -0.21
C ASN A 300 -7.55 -1.41 1.04
N SER A 301 -8.45 -0.47 1.37
CA SER A 301 -8.27 0.41 2.51
C SER A 301 -8.71 -0.26 3.81
N THR A 302 -7.74 -0.62 4.65
CA THR A 302 -7.98 -1.10 6.01
C THR A 302 -8.49 0.05 6.90
N PRO A 303 -9.55 -0.14 7.67
CA PRO A 303 -10.08 0.92 8.54
C PRO A 303 -9.07 1.34 9.62
N LEU A 304 -8.92 2.63 9.84
CA LEU A 304 -8.32 3.17 11.04
C LEU A 304 -9.41 3.32 12.11
N VAL A 305 -9.19 2.73 13.27
CA VAL A 305 -10.11 2.83 14.41
C VAL A 305 -9.42 3.62 15.52
N THR A 306 -10.12 4.64 16.01
CA THR A 306 -9.72 5.43 17.18
C THR A 306 -10.78 5.32 18.28
N ASP A 307 -10.61 6.03 19.37
CA ASP A 307 -11.63 6.13 20.43
C ASP A 307 -12.95 6.73 19.94
N LYS A 308 -12.92 7.60 18.91
CA LYS A 308 -14.10 8.33 18.41
C LYS A 308 -14.47 8.08 16.96
N LEU A 309 -13.53 7.60 16.15
CA LEU A 309 -13.71 7.53 14.70
C LEU A 309 -13.37 6.17 14.12
N ILE A 310 -14.05 5.84 13.01
CA ILE A 310 -13.70 4.78 12.09
C ILE A 310 -13.46 5.44 10.73
N VAL A 311 -12.21 5.36 10.22
CA VAL A 311 -11.79 6.10 9.02
C VAL A 311 -11.29 5.13 7.95
N PHE A 312 -11.76 5.27 6.72
CA PHE A 312 -11.36 4.39 5.60
C PHE A 312 -11.51 5.08 4.25
N GLY A 313 -10.81 4.55 3.26
CA GLY A 313 -10.91 4.99 1.87
C GLY A 313 -12.17 4.50 1.17
N THR A 314 -12.64 5.27 0.21
CA THR A 314 -13.81 4.93 -0.62
C THR A 314 -13.46 4.92 -2.09
N GLN A 315 -14.35 4.36 -2.91
CA GLN A 315 -14.18 4.30 -4.36
C GLN A 315 -14.37 5.65 -5.04
N THR A 316 -15.20 6.55 -4.47
CA THR A 316 -15.64 7.77 -5.16
C THR A 316 -15.59 9.03 -4.32
N ASP A 317 -15.61 8.92 -2.99
CA ASP A 317 -15.81 10.02 -2.07
C ASP A 317 -14.54 10.46 -1.31
N GLY A 318 -13.37 9.91 -1.66
CA GLY A 318 -12.13 10.17 -0.95
C GLY A 318 -12.01 9.36 0.34
N LEU A 319 -11.50 9.97 1.40
CA LEU A 319 -11.44 9.39 2.73
C LEU A 319 -12.67 9.79 3.54
N VAL A 320 -13.26 8.84 4.25
CA VAL A 320 -14.48 9.06 5.05
C VAL A 320 -14.25 8.67 6.49
N ALA A 321 -14.73 9.49 7.43
CA ALA A 321 -14.80 9.14 8.83
C ALA A 321 -16.24 8.98 9.29
N LEU A 322 -16.47 7.90 10.01
CA LEU A 322 -17.69 7.66 10.77
C LEU A 322 -17.45 7.94 12.26
N ASP A 323 -18.45 8.41 12.93
CA ASP A 323 -18.51 8.37 14.39
C ASP A 323 -18.52 6.91 14.85
N ARG A 324 -17.68 6.56 15.82
CA ARG A 324 -17.50 5.17 16.24
C ARG A 324 -18.72 4.59 16.99
N GLU A 325 -19.49 5.44 17.66
CA GLU A 325 -20.65 5.00 18.45
C GLU A 325 -21.93 4.99 17.61
N THR A 326 -22.15 6.05 16.82
CA THR A 326 -23.40 6.21 16.06
C THR A 326 -23.31 5.68 14.64
N PHE A 327 -22.09 5.47 14.12
CA PHE A 327 -21.78 5.11 12.73
C PHE A 327 -22.30 6.11 11.69
N GLU A 328 -22.56 7.34 12.10
CA GLU A 328 -22.92 8.42 11.19
C GLU A 328 -21.66 9.07 10.61
N VAL A 329 -21.79 9.61 9.39
CA VAL A 329 -20.67 10.30 8.74
C VAL A 329 -20.33 11.59 9.47
N ARG A 330 -19.11 11.66 10.00
CA ARG A 330 -18.60 12.88 10.68
C ARG A 330 -18.05 13.87 9.65
N TRP A 331 -17.22 13.35 8.73
CA TRP A 331 -16.65 14.16 7.67
C TRP A 331 -16.23 13.30 6.47
N LYS A 332 -16.02 13.96 5.33
CA LYS A 332 -15.45 13.42 4.11
C LYS A 332 -14.31 14.31 3.64
N ALA A 333 -13.12 13.77 3.49
CA ALA A 333 -11.97 14.46 2.91
C ALA A 333 -11.85 14.08 1.43
N ARG A 334 -12.27 14.96 0.54
CA ARG A 334 -12.25 14.73 -0.90
C ARG A 334 -10.82 14.86 -1.44
N THR A 335 -10.45 13.96 -2.34
CA THR A 335 -9.24 14.01 -3.15
C THR A 335 -9.55 14.52 -4.55
N SER A 336 -8.54 14.74 -5.36
CA SER A 336 -8.70 14.98 -6.79
C SER A 336 -9.14 13.70 -7.52
N PRO A 337 -9.60 13.77 -8.78
CA PRO A 337 -9.88 12.59 -9.57
C PRO A 337 -8.65 11.69 -9.71
N ALA A 338 -8.87 10.39 -9.62
CA ALA A 338 -7.80 9.38 -9.74
C ALA A 338 -7.09 9.48 -11.10
N LEU A 339 -5.78 9.28 -11.10
CA LEU A 339 -4.96 9.19 -12.31
C LEU A 339 -5.17 7.85 -13.02
N VAL A 340 -5.40 6.80 -12.22
CA VAL A 340 -5.68 5.43 -12.68
C VAL A 340 -6.79 4.84 -11.81
N TYR A 341 -7.70 4.11 -12.41
CA TYR A 341 -8.81 3.44 -11.74
C TYR A 341 -8.52 1.95 -11.65
N THR A 342 -8.20 1.47 -10.48
CA THR A 342 -7.96 0.05 -10.17
C THR A 342 -9.19 -0.63 -9.61
N ALA A 343 -10.06 0.12 -8.91
CA ALA A 343 -11.29 -0.40 -8.37
C ALA A 343 -12.30 -0.71 -9.49
N PRO A 344 -12.91 -1.89 -9.48
CA PRO A 344 -13.95 -2.25 -10.45
C PRO A 344 -15.08 -1.22 -10.44
N TYR A 345 -15.51 -0.82 -11.62
CA TYR A 345 -16.61 0.13 -11.82
C TYR A 345 -16.36 1.60 -11.40
N SER A 346 -15.18 1.94 -10.89
CA SER A 346 -14.80 3.34 -10.68
C SER A 346 -14.43 3.99 -12.01
N ARG A 347 -14.92 5.21 -12.24
CA ARG A 347 -14.65 5.99 -13.45
C ARG A 347 -14.51 7.45 -13.12
N HIS A 348 -13.82 8.20 -14.00
CA HIS A 348 -13.71 9.64 -13.87
C HIS A 348 -15.11 10.28 -13.65
N PRO A 349 -15.31 11.20 -12.69
CA PRO A 349 -14.29 11.86 -11.83
C PRO A 349 -14.12 11.24 -10.43
N ALA A 350 -14.14 9.92 -10.30
CA ALA A 350 -14.04 9.26 -8.99
C ALA A 350 -12.77 9.67 -8.21
N ALA A 351 -12.95 9.99 -6.94
CA ALA A 351 -11.90 10.34 -5.99
C ALA A 351 -11.54 9.11 -5.14
N THR A 352 -10.71 8.23 -5.69
CA THR A 352 -10.41 6.92 -5.10
C THR A 352 -9.26 7.00 -4.10
N VAL A 353 -9.46 6.43 -2.90
CA VAL A 353 -8.42 6.26 -1.88
C VAL A 353 -8.26 4.79 -1.59
N GLU A 354 -7.16 4.18 -2.06
CA GLU A 354 -6.87 2.76 -1.89
C GLU A 354 -5.98 2.47 -0.69
N THR A 355 -5.26 3.47 -0.22
CA THR A 355 -4.37 3.33 0.93
C THR A 355 -5.17 3.30 2.24
N SER A 356 -4.61 2.66 3.25
CA SER A 356 -5.15 2.73 4.60
C SER A 356 -4.69 4.01 5.29
N PRO A 357 -5.53 4.67 6.07
CA PRO A 357 -5.16 5.87 6.81
C PRO A 357 -4.20 5.56 7.97
N LEU A 358 -3.24 6.45 8.19
CA LEU A 358 -2.22 6.38 9.25
C LEU A 358 -2.37 7.58 10.18
N LEU A 359 -2.64 7.34 11.46
CA LEU A 359 -2.75 8.41 12.47
C LEU A 359 -1.40 8.69 13.12
N ILE A 360 -0.98 9.94 13.12
CA ILE A 360 0.18 10.44 13.89
C ILE A 360 -0.24 11.71 14.62
N GLY A 361 -0.29 11.66 15.94
CA GLY A 361 -0.84 12.75 16.76
C GLY A 361 -2.31 13.03 16.42
N ASP A 362 -2.59 14.25 15.96
CA ASP A 362 -3.93 14.68 15.55
C ASP A 362 -4.12 14.71 14.03
N THR A 363 -3.14 14.23 13.28
CA THR A 363 -3.18 14.23 11.81
C THR A 363 -3.29 12.80 11.27
N ILE A 364 -4.25 12.61 10.35
CA ILE A 364 -4.40 11.39 9.58
C ILE A 364 -3.71 11.58 8.23
N TYR A 365 -2.73 10.72 7.92
CA TYR A 365 -2.00 10.70 6.66
C TYR A 365 -2.47 9.56 5.78
N PHE A 366 -2.62 9.82 4.48
CA PHE A 366 -2.95 8.80 3.49
C PHE A 366 -2.46 9.20 2.09
N GLY A 367 -2.24 8.23 1.24
CA GLY A 367 -2.00 8.45 -0.19
C GLY A 367 -3.28 8.27 -0.98
N ALA A 368 -3.34 8.82 -2.18
CA ALA A 368 -4.51 8.65 -3.03
C ALA A 368 -4.11 8.33 -4.48
N SER A 369 -5.05 7.78 -5.22
CA SER A 369 -4.86 7.42 -6.64
C SER A 369 -4.71 8.65 -7.56
N ASP A 370 -4.84 9.86 -7.03
CA ASP A 370 -4.55 11.12 -7.71
C ASP A 370 -3.06 11.55 -7.66
N GLY A 371 -2.21 10.75 -7.03
CA GLY A 371 -0.78 11.03 -6.88
C GLY A 371 -0.47 12.09 -5.82
N ILE A 372 -1.29 12.18 -4.79
CA ILE A 372 -1.10 13.13 -3.68
C ILE A 372 -1.11 12.37 -2.35
N ILE A 373 -0.17 12.69 -1.48
CA ILE A 373 -0.19 12.34 -0.07
C ILE A 373 -0.87 13.49 0.68
N TYR A 374 -1.85 13.16 1.49
CA TYR A 374 -2.61 14.09 2.30
C TYR A 374 -2.32 13.92 3.78
N GLY A 375 -2.30 15.04 4.51
CA GLY A 375 -2.43 15.09 5.95
C GLY A 375 -3.69 15.88 6.29
N ILE A 376 -4.56 15.31 7.08
CA ILE A 376 -5.83 15.92 7.46
C ILE A 376 -5.98 15.96 8.98
N ASP A 377 -6.61 17.00 9.47
CA ASP A 377 -7.01 17.08 10.86
C ASP A 377 -8.07 16.01 11.17
N LYS A 378 -7.85 15.18 12.18
CA LYS A 378 -8.70 14.03 12.47
C LYS A 378 -10.12 14.39 12.91
N GLU A 379 -10.32 15.57 13.53
CA GLU A 379 -11.63 15.99 14.05
C GLU A 379 -12.49 16.62 12.95
N SER A 380 -11.88 17.45 12.11
CA SER A 380 -12.60 18.22 11.09
C SER A 380 -12.57 17.62 9.69
N GLY A 381 -11.65 16.73 9.40
CA GLY A 381 -11.40 16.20 8.04
C GLY A 381 -10.80 17.23 7.08
N GLN A 382 -10.36 18.40 7.59
CA GLN A 382 -9.75 19.43 6.75
C GLN A 382 -8.30 19.08 6.42
N THR A 383 -7.91 19.32 5.16
CA THR A 383 -6.54 19.16 4.72
C THR A 383 -5.63 20.18 5.40
N THR A 384 -4.66 19.69 6.16
CA THR A 384 -3.65 20.49 6.85
C THR A 384 -2.29 20.42 6.17
N TRP A 385 -2.06 19.39 5.37
CA TRP A 385 -0.83 19.16 4.64
C TRP A 385 -1.07 18.32 3.39
N LYS A 386 -0.29 18.54 2.34
CA LYS A 386 -0.27 17.68 1.15
C LYS A 386 1.07 17.71 0.43
N HIS A 387 1.40 16.61 -0.21
CA HIS A 387 2.58 16.47 -1.07
C HIS A 387 2.21 15.75 -2.37
N LYS A 388 2.54 16.35 -3.52
CA LYS A 388 2.27 15.77 -4.83
C LYS A 388 3.45 14.88 -5.27
N THR A 389 3.19 13.62 -5.52
CA THR A 389 4.18 12.64 -5.99
C THR A 389 4.28 12.59 -7.51
N GLY A 390 3.16 12.68 -8.20
CA GLY A 390 3.09 12.63 -9.66
C GLY A 390 2.73 11.25 -10.22
N ALA A 391 2.73 10.21 -9.39
CA ALA A 391 2.23 8.88 -9.72
C ALA A 391 1.21 8.43 -8.64
N PRO A 392 0.25 7.56 -8.98
CA PRO A 392 -0.75 7.09 -8.02
C PRO A 392 -0.10 6.41 -6.81
N LEU A 393 -0.73 6.55 -5.64
CA LEU A 393 -0.35 5.79 -4.44
C LEU A 393 -1.42 4.72 -4.20
N PHE A 394 -0.98 3.46 -4.13
CA PHE A 394 -1.83 2.30 -3.85
C PHE A 394 -1.43 1.61 -2.55
N SER A 395 -0.24 1.86 -2.05
CA SER A 395 0.31 1.28 -0.84
C SER A 395 0.14 2.21 0.35
N THR A 396 -0.13 1.62 1.51
CA THR A 396 -0.29 2.34 2.78
C THR A 396 1.02 2.96 3.23
N LEU A 397 0.96 4.14 3.81
CA LEU A 397 2.10 4.81 4.42
C LEU A 397 2.55 4.08 5.68
N SER A 398 3.83 4.18 6.00
CA SER A 398 4.37 3.66 7.25
C SER A 398 5.15 4.73 8.03
N THR A 399 5.40 4.47 9.30
CA THR A 399 6.14 5.40 10.17
C THR A 399 7.06 4.66 11.14
N ASN A 400 8.14 5.29 11.53
CA ASN A 400 8.99 4.89 12.65
C ASN A 400 8.85 5.85 13.86
N GLY A 401 7.79 6.66 13.88
CA GLY A 401 7.54 7.68 14.90
C GLY A 401 8.15 9.05 14.58
N ASN A 402 9.29 9.10 13.89
CA ASN A 402 9.99 10.34 13.52
C ASN A 402 9.82 10.71 12.05
N MET A 403 9.57 9.73 11.21
CA MET A 403 9.44 9.89 9.77
C MET A 403 8.23 9.12 9.25
N ILE A 404 7.64 9.63 8.18
CA ILE A 404 6.63 8.96 7.37
C ILE A 404 7.30 8.48 6.09
N PHE A 405 6.98 7.27 5.66
CA PHE A 405 7.45 6.68 4.42
C PHE A 405 6.26 6.35 3.52
N ALA A 406 6.40 6.65 2.24
CA ALA A 406 5.40 6.40 1.22
C ALA A 406 6.05 5.84 -0.04
N THR A 407 5.27 5.11 -0.83
CA THR A 407 5.68 4.65 -2.16
C THR A 407 4.62 5.01 -3.19
N ASP A 408 5.04 5.37 -4.38
CA ASP A 408 4.15 5.56 -5.52
C ASP A 408 4.35 4.47 -6.58
N PHE A 409 3.40 4.33 -7.49
CA PHE A 409 3.43 3.34 -8.57
C PHE A 409 4.61 3.54 -9.53
N GLY A 410 5.15 4.76 -9.64
CA GLY A 410 6.33 5.08 -10.45
C GLY A 410 7.65 4.58 -9.86
N GLY A 411 7.64 3.87 -8.74
CA GLY A 411 8.83 3.31 -8.10
C GLY A 411 9.56 4.26 -7.17
N ASN A 412 8.95 5.39 -6.83
CA ASN A 412 9.55 6.31 -5.87
C ASN A 412 9.21 5.90 -4.43
N VAL A 413 10.22 5.95 -3.59
CA VAL A 413 10.11 5.87 -2.14
C VAL A 413 10.39 7.25 -1.58
N TYR A 414 9.50 7.75 -0.74
CA TYR A 414 9.56 9.06 -0.11
C TYR A 414 9.74 8.91 1.39
N ALA A 415 10.51 9.80 1.98
CA ALA A 415 10.58 9.94 3.43
C ALA A 415 10.38 11.39 3.85
N PHE A 416 9.52 11.59 4.84
CA PHE A 416 9.18 12.91 5.37
C PHE A 416 9.50 12.93 6.87
N LYS A 417 10.14 13.99 7.34
CA LYS A 417 10.37 14.24 8.78
C LYS A 417 9.11 14.82 9.41
N CYS A 418 8.62 14.22 10.48
CA CYS A 418 7.44 14.68 11.21
C CYS A 418 7.72 15.88 12.12
N ASN A 419 8.95 16.03 12.60
CA ASN A 419 9.39 17.10 13.50
C ASN A 419 10.44 17.98 12.81
N GLU A 420 10.52 19.25 13.27
CA GLU A 420 11.53 20.21 12.79
C GLU A 420 12.96 19.82 13.14
#